data_f5fa69ce2661fa75a1078369dd1a7442
#
_entry.id   f5fa69ce2661fa75a1078369dd1a7442
#
_cell.length_a   1.000
_cell.length_b   1.000
_cell.length_c   1.000
_cell.angle_alpha   90.00
_cell.angle_beta   90.00
_cell.angle_gamma   90.00
#
_symmetry.space_group_name_H-M   'P 1'
#
loop_
_entity.id
_entity.type
_entity.pdbx_description
1 polymer ?
#
loop_
_entity_poly.entity_id
_entity_poly.type
_entity_poly.pdbx_seq_one_letter_code
_entity_poly.pdbx_strand_id
1 'polypeptide(L)'
;MLKDKLDKFVLPLVEETERRRAADRPNLFTGHMFDGSNLALQENLEISAKLLVRFAKNDLVLEIETGAVGGEEDDVVGEKSAKLYTTPEDTLDVARRLNPIGGRYLLAATFGNVHGVYKPGHVKLKPGVLKECQDAVVKAYGEEARFHLVFHGGSGSALSEIHEALDYGVVKMNVDTDMQYAFTRAVAGHMFKNYDGVLKVDGEVGNKKVYDPRSYLALAEAAMADRVKQAVSDLRGAGTTMFSS
;
A
#
# COMPACT_ATOMS: atom_id res chain seq x y z
N MET A 1 -2.01 -7.35 -6.44
CA MET A 1 -2.86 -7.94 -7.52
C MET A 1 -2.47 -9.39 -7.67
N LEU A 2 -3.37 -10.29 -7.38
CA LEU A 2 -3.18 -11.73 -7.41
C LEU A 2 -2.91 -12.27 -8.82
N LYS A 3 -2.24 -13.44 -8.89
CA LYS A 3 -1.85 -14.09 -10.16
C LYS A 3 -3.02 -14.32 -11.12
N ASP A 4 -4.18 -14.73 -10.62
CA ASP A 4 -5.38 -15.01 -11.40
C ASP A 4 -6.02 -13.77 -12.04
N LYS A 5 -5.62 -12.57 -11.58
CA LYS A 5 -6.09 -11.27 -12.09
C LYS A 5 -5.10 -10.58 -13.01
N LEU A 6 -3.91 -11.16 -13.22
CA LEU A 6 -2.89 -10.58 -14.13
C LEU A 6 -3.46 -10.31 -15.52
N ASP A 7 -4.05 -11.35 -16.14
CA ASP A 7 -4.58 -11.30 -17.52
C ASP A 7 -5.81 -10.40 -17.64
N LYS A 8 -6.56 -10.22 -16.55
CA LYS A 8 -7.81 -9.45 -16.55
C LYS A 8 -7.63 -8.00 -16.16
N PHE A 9 -6.53 -7.66 -15.49
CA PHE A 9 -6.33 -6.32 -14.94
C PHE A 9 -4.96 -5.72 -15.28
N VAL A 10 -3.85 -6.32 -14.83
CA VAL A 10 -2.52 -5.70 -15.00
C VAL A 10 -2.10 -5.66 -16.46
N LEU A 11 -2.20 -6.79 -17.17
CA LEU A 11 -1.75 -6.86 -18.56
C LEU A 11 -2.54 -5.94 -19.49
N PRO A 12 -3.88 -5.85 -19.43
CA PRO A 12 -4.63 -4.88 -20.22
C PRO A 12 -4.25 -3.41 -19.95
N LEU A 13 -3.92 -3.05 -18.70
CA LEU A 13 -3.47 -1.70 -18.36
C LEU A 13 -2.07 -1.41 -18.91
N VAL A 14 -1.19 -2.41 -18.93
CA VAL A 14 0.14 -2.28 -19.54
C VAL A 14 0.00 -2.17 -21.07
N GLU A 15 -0.88 -2.94 -21.70
CA GLU A 15 -1.17 -2.86 -23.15
C GLU A 15 -1.73 -1.49 -23.52
N GLU A 16 -2.62 -0.94 -22.72
CA GLU A 16 -3.11 0.42 -22.96
C GLU A 16 -1.99 1.46 -22.80
N THR A 17 -1.08 1.28 -21.84
CA THR A 17 0.11 2.14 -21.72
C THR A 17 0.98 2.05 -22.96
N GLU A 18 1.25 0.85 -23.46
CA GLU A 18 2.02 0.62 -24.70
C GLU A 18 1.36 1.30 -25.91
N ARG A 19 0.04 1.15 -26.06
CA ARG A 19 -0.75 1.78 -27.11
C ARG A 19 -0.68 3.32 -27.03
N ARG A 20 -0.75 3.88 -25.84
CA ARG A 20 -0.67 5.34 -25.63
C ARG A 20 0.71 5.87 -25.99
N ARG A 21 1.77 5.20 -25.53
CA ARG A 21 3.16 5.58 -25.85
C ARG A 21 3.45 5.49 -27.35
N ALA A 22 2.94 4.47 -28.04
CA ALA A 22 3.04 4.36 -29.49
C ALA A 22 2.33 5.50 -30.23
N ALA A 23 1.36 6.16 -29.59
CA ALA A 23 0.64 7.32 -30.10
C ALA A 23 1.17 8.67 -29.52
N ASP A 24 2.37 8.68 -28.94
CA ASP A 24 3.00 9.83 -28.28
C ASP A 24 2.11 10.48 -27.20
N ARG A 25 1.40 9.64 -26.43
CA ARG A 25 0.54 10.08 -25.32
C ARG A 25 1.17 9.68 -23.98
N PRO A 26 0.95 10.45 -22.91
CA PRO A 26 1.45 10.13 -21.59
C PRO A 26 0.84 8.85 -21.04
N ASN A 27 1.57 8.16 -20.15
CA ASN A 27 1.05 7.04 -19.38
C ASN A 27 -0.16 7.48 -18.55
N LEU A 28 -1.13 6.57 -18.34
CA LEU A 28 -2.25 6.79 -17.42
C LEU A 28 -1.85 6.54 -15.97
N PHE A 29 -0.89 5.62 -15.77
CA PHE A 29 -0.41 5.21 -14.46
C PHE A 29 1.11 5.27 -14.44
N THR A 30 1.70 5.47 -13.27
CA THR A 30 3.15 5.48 -13.05
C THR A 30 3.69 4.10 -12.72
N GLY A 31 2.85 3.17 -12.30
CA GLY A 31 3.22 1.81 -11.94
C GLY A 31 2.02 0.93 -11.60
N HIS A 32 2.29 -0.35 -11.42
CA HIS A 32 1.30 -1.33 -10.97
C HIS A 32 1.94 -2.28 -9.96
N MET A 33 1.11 -2.83 -9.09
CA MET A 33 1.50 -3.83 -8.12
C MET A 33 1.16 -5.25 -8.62
N PHE A 34 2.08 -6.17 -8.41
CA PHE A 34 1.84 -7.60 -8.45
C PHE A 34 1.98 -8.19 -7.05
N ASP A 35 0.88 -8.67 -6.50
CA ASP A 35 0.86 -9.38 -5.24
C ASP A 35 1.10 -10.87 -5.51
N GLY A 36 2.31 -11.29 -5.29
CA GLY A 36 2.75 -12.68 -5.35
C GLY A 36 2.90 -13.34 -3.99
N SER A 37 2.36 -12.76 -2.92
CA SER A 37 2.54 -13.20 -1.54
C SER A 37 2.10 -14.65 -1.28
N ASN A 38 1.08 -15.12 -2.00
CA ASN A 38 0.56 -16.48 -1.91
C ASN A 38 1.28 -17.50 -2.81
N LEU A 39 2.33 -17.08 -3.53
CA LEU A 39 3.12 -17.94 -4.41
C LEU A 39 4.43 -18.34 -3.74
N ALA A 40 4.99 -19.46 -4.18
CA ALA A 40 6.39 -19.75 -3.87
C ALA A 40 7.29 -18.61 -4.41
N LEU A 41 8.31 -18.20 -3.65
CA LEU A 41 9.18 -17.06 -4.01
C LEU A 41 9.70 -17.16 -5.44
N GLN A 42 10.13 -18.33 -5.89
CA GLN A 42 10.66 -18.49 -7.25
C GLN A 42 9.62 -18.25 -8.33
N GLU A 43 8.38 -18.72 -8.15
CA GLU A 43 7.29 -18.45 -9.08
C GLU A 43 6.92 -16.96 -9.09
N ASN A 44 6.84 -16.34 -7.91
CA ASN A 44 6.64 -14.89 -7.78
C ASN A 44 7.70 -14.12 -8.58
N LEU A 45 8.98 -14.44 -8.39
CA LEU A 45 10.09 -13.77 -9.05
C LEU A 45 10.12 -14.02 -10.58
N GLU A 46 9.68 -15.18 -11.05
CA GLU A 46 9.54 -15.44 -12.49
C GLU A 46 8.50 -14.53 -13.15
N ILE A 47 7.35 -14.37 -12.51
CA ILE A 47 6.28 -13.48 -12.99
C ILE A 47 6.75 -12.02 -12.90
N SER A 48 7.31 -11.64 -11.75
CA SER A 48 7.82 -10.29 -11.52
C SER A 48 8.90 -9.88 -12.52
N ALA A 49 9.82 -10.79 -12.85
CA ALA A 49 10.84 -10.53 -13.86
C ALA A 49 10.24 -10.28 -15.26
N LYS A 50 9.25 -11.08 -15.67
CA LYS A 50 8.54 -10.87 -16.95
C LYS A 50 7.81 -9.53 -17.00
N LEU A 51 7.15 -9.16 -15.92
CA LEU A 51 6.48 -7.86 -15.78
C LEU A 51 7.49 -6.72 -15.80
N LEU A 52 8.59 -6.83 -15.05
CA LEU A 52 9.60 -5.78 -14.95
C LEU A 52 10.24 -5.46 -16.30
N VAL A 53 10.48 -6.47 -17.16
CA VAL A 53 10.97 -6.26 -18.53
C VAL A 53 10.01 -5.39 -19.34
N ARG A 54 8.69 -5.62 -19.24
CA ARG A 54 7.68 -4.79 -19.92
C ARG A 54 7.58 -3.40 -19.29
N PHE A 55 7.63 -3.31 -17.99
CA PHE A 55 7.50 -2.07 -17.24
C PHE A 55 8.68 -1.14 -17.52
N ALA A 56 9.89 -1.67 -17.54
CA ALA A 56 11.10 -0.89 -17.86
C ALA A 56 11.01 -0.21 -19.25
N LYS A 57 10.48 -0.92 -20.25
CA LYS A 57 10.27 -0.37 -21.61
C LYS A 57 9.22 0.74 -21.66
N ASN A 58 8.30 0.75 -20.71
CA ASN A 58 7.15 1.64 -20.66
C ASN A 58 7.25 2.72 -19.59
N ASP A 59 8.42 2.86 -18.95
CA ASP A 59 8.66 3.81 -17.87
C ASP A 59 7.66 3.65 -16.72
N LEU A 60 7.34 2.40 -16.37
CA LEU A 60 6.49 2.02 -15.26
C LEU A 60 7.31 1.48 -14.10
N VAL A 61 6.82 1.70 -12.87
CA VAL A 61 7.37 1.11 -11.65
C VAL A 61 6.57 -0.15 -11.32
N LEU A 62 7.28 -1.25 -11.04
CA LEU A 62 6.66 -2.48 -10.54
C LEU A 62 6.75 -2.52 -9.01
N GLU A 63 5.64 -2.71 -8.34
CA GLU A 63 5.62 -3.06 -6.92
C GLU A 63 5.38 -4.56 -6.77
N ILE A 64 6.24 -5.22 -6.01
CA ILE A 64 6.15 -6.64 -5.73
C ILE A 64 6.04 -6.88 -4.23
N GLU A 65 5.42 -7.97 -3.84
CA GLU A 65 5.32 -8.41 -2.45
C GLU A 65 5.93 -9.79 -2.26
N THR A 66 6.85 -9.89 -1.30
CA THR A 66 7.51 -11.14 -0.91
C THR A 66 7.14 -11.52 0.52
N GLY A 67 6.50 -12.67 0.69
CA GLY A 67 5.95 -13.10 1.96
C GLY A 67 4.51 -12.62 2.15
N ALA A 68 3.76 -13.31 3.01
CA ALA A 68 2.37 -12.99 3.26
C ALA A 68 2.24 -11.95 4.38
N VAL A 69 1.56 -10.85 4.10
CA VAL A 69 1.07 -9.96 5.15
C VAL A 69 -0.08 -10.67 5.85
N GLY A 70 -0.05 -10.77 7.18
CA GLY A 70 -1.11 -11.38 7.96
C GLY A 70 -2.36 -10.49 8.00
N GLY A 71 -3.49 -11.03 8.46
CA GLY A 71 -4.70 -10.26 8.70
C GLY A 71 -5.82 -10.48 7.70
N GLU A 72 -6.75 -9.55 7.65
CA GLU A 72 -7.95 -9.61 6.81
C GLU A 72 -7.95 -8.41 5.86
N GLU A 73 -7.93 -8.68 4.56
CA GLU A 73 -8.06 -7.69 3.51
C GLU A 73 -9.05 -8.20 2.46
N ASP A 74 -10.04 -7.40 2.10
CA ASP A 74 -11.04 -7.69 1.05
C ASP A 74 -11.66 -9.11 1.16
N ASP A 75 -12.12 -9.50 2.35
CA ASP A 75 -12.71 -10.82 2.66
C ASP A 75 -11.74 -12.02 2.58
N VAL A 76 -10.44 -11.77 2.44
CA VAL A 76 -9.40 -12.81 2.48
C VAL A 76 -8.75 -12.83 3.85
N VAL A 77 -8.96 -13.92 4.60
CA VAL A 77 -8.27 -14.14 5.88
C VAL A 77 -6.95 -14.83 5.61
N GLY A 78 -5.84 -14.13 5.82
CA GLY A 78 -4.52 -14.72 5.71
C GLY A 78 -4.28 -15.81 6.77
N GLU A 79 -3.79 -16.97 6.38
CA GLU A 79 -3.43 -18.02 7.33
C GLU A 79 -2.32 -17.54 8.29
N LYS A 80 -2.51 -17.82 9.59
CA LYS A 80 -1.55 -17.45 10.65
C LYS A 80 -0.18 -18.16 10.54
N SER A 81 -0.04 -19.10 9.62
CA SER A 81 1.17 -19.89 9.39
C SER A 81 2.09 -19.34 8.30
N ALA A 82 1.65 -18.30 7.58
CA ALA A 82 2.46 -17.71 6.52
C ALA A 82 3.73 -17.06 7.11
N LYS A 83 4.78 -17.03 6.33
CA LYS A 83 6.08 -16.43 6.65
C LYS A 83 5.90 -14.92 6.89
N LEU A 84 5.65 -14.53 8.14
CA LEU A 84 5.38 -13.16 8.57
C LEU A 84 6.61 -12.24 8.48
N TYR A 85 7.77 -12.78 8.14
CA TYR A 85 9.01 -12.03 8.08
C TYR A 85 9.78 -12.41 6.81
N THR A 86 10.08 -11.41 6.00
CA THR A 86 11.02 -11.55 4.89
C THR A 86 12.42 -11.81 5.45
N THR A 87 13.19 -12.67 4.82
CA THR A 87 14.57 -12.98 5.26
C THR A 87 15.61 -12.32 4.35
N PRO A 88 16.84 -12.14 4.84
CA PRO A 88 17.95 -11.69 3.99
C PRO A 88 18.15 -12.54 2.74
N GLU A 89 17.95 -13.87 2.84
CA GLU A 89 18.06 -14.81 1.70
C GLU A 89 16.99 -14.50 0.64
N ASP A 90 15.74 -14.24 1.05
CA ASP A 90 14.67 -13.87 0.12
C ASP A 90 15.03 -12.59 -0.64
N THR A 91 15.55 -11.59 0.06
CA THR A 91 15.94 -10.31 -0.56
C THR A 91 17.16 -10.44 -1.48
N LEU A 92 18.11 -11.33 -1.18
CA LEU A 92 19.20 -11.66 -2.08
C LEU A 92 18.68 -12.34 -3.36
N ASP A 93 17.67 -13.20 -3.28
CA ASP A 93 17.05 -13.83 -4.44
C ASP A 93 16.30 -12.81 -5.28
N VAL A 94 15.56 -11.86 -4.65
CA VAL A 94 14.94 -10.72 -5.33
C VAL A 94 15.98 -9.90 -6.11
N ALA A 95 17.04 -9.47 -5.44
CA ALA A 95 18.10 -8.66 -6.05
C ALA A 95 18.79 -9.40 -7.21
N ARG A 96 19.14 -10.66 -7.01
CA ARG A 96 19.77 -11.51 -8.04
C ARG A 96 18.90 -11.62 -9.28
N ARG A 97 17.58 -11.72 -9.11
CA ARG A 97 16.64 -11.95 -10.22
C ARG A 97 16.24 -10.69 -10.93
N LEU A 98 16.05 -9.59 -10.21
CA LEU A 98 15.43 -8.38 -10.75
C LEU A 98 16.42 -7.28 -11.11
N ASN A 99 17.49 -7.07 -10.34
CA ASN A 99 18.44 -5.98 -10.60
C ASN A 99 19.07 -6.04 -12.00
N PRO A 100 19.45 -7.23 -12.56
CA PRO A 100 20.03 -7.28 -13.89
C PRO A 100 19.11 -6.82 -15.03
N ILE A 101 17.77 -6.73 -14.77
CA ILE A 101 16.79 -6.28 -15.77
C ILE A 101 16.90 -4.77 -16.01
N GLY A 102 17.35 -3.98 -15.00
CA GLY A 102 17.52 -2.54 -15.11
C GLY A 102 16.21 -1.73 -15.06
N GLY A 103 15.09 -2.35 -14.67
CA GLY A 103 13.81 -1.69 -14.42
C GLY A 103 13.71 -1.12 -13.02
N ARG A 104 12.75 -0.20 -12.80
CA ARG A 104 12.44 0.33 -11.47
C ARG A 104 11.39 -0.51 -10.77
N TYR A 105 11.65 -0.92 -9.54
CA TYR A 105 10.68 -1.65 -8.74
C TYR A 105 10.74 -1.26 -7.26
N LEU A 106 9.66 -1.51 -6.55
CA LEU A 106 9.49 -1.36 -5.11
C LEU A 106 9.27 -2.74 -4.51
N LEU A 107 9.81 -2.98 -3.33
CA LEU A 107 9.68 -4.24 -2.61
C LEU A 107 8.84 -4.06 -1.34
N ALA A 108 7.66 -4.67 -1.31
CA ALA A 108 6.90 -4.83 -0.08
C ALA A 108 7.44 -6.05 0.68
N ALA A 109 8.29 -5.78 1.66
CA ALA A 109 8.85 -6.78 2.56
C ALA A 109 7.98 -6.92 3.81
N THR A 110 7.82 -8.15 4.31
CA THR A 110 7.07 -8.40 5.54
C THR A 110 7.98 -8.37 6.75
N PHE A 111 7.58 -7.63 7.80
CA PHE A 111 8.31 -7.51 9.06
C PHE A 111 7.38 -7.57 10.28
N GLY A 112 6.30 -8.37 10.17
CA GLY A 112 5.26 -8.54 11.17
C GLY A 112 4.06 -7.62 10.96
N ASN A 113 3.99 -6.92 9.84
CA ASN A 113 2.87 -6.10 9.43
C ASN A 113 1.65 -6.97 9.06
N VAL A 114 0.47 -6.43 9.31
CA VAL A 114 -0.81 -7.10 9.11
C VAL A 114 -1.86 -6.11 8.61
N HIS A 115 -2.79 -6.59 7.79
CA HIS A 115 -3.92 -5.81 7.33
C HIS A 115 -5.06 -5.80 8.35
N GLY A 116 -5.83 -4.71 8.41
CA GLY A 116 -7.03 -4.60 9.23
C GLY A 116 -6.83 -3.90 10.57
N VAL A 117 -7.82 -4.07 11.46
CA VAL A 117 -7.83 -3.47 12.81
C VAL A 117 -7.41 -4.50 13.83
N TYR A 118 -6.35 -4.20 14.57
CA TYR A 118 -5.86 -5.05 15.65
C TYR A 118 -5.91 -4.31 16.98
N LYS A 119 -6.13 -5.08 18.05
CA LYS A 119 -5.96 -4.53 19.40
C LYS A 119 -4.49 -4.17 19.59
N PRO A 120 -4.18 -3.01 20.21
CA PRO A 120 -2.81 -2.64 20.53
C PRO A 120 -2.05 -3.78 21.22
N GLY A 121 -0.84 -4.09 20.74
CA GLY A 121 -0.01 -5.16 21.28
C GLY A 121 -0.22 -6.57 20.71
N HIS A 122 -1.21 -6.77 19.82
CA HIS A 122 -1.41 -8.07 19.15
C HIS A 122 -0.56 -8.25 17.89
N VAL A 123 -0.10 -7.15 17.31
CA VAL A 123 0.83 -7.12 16.19
C VAL A 123 2.15 -6.60 16.71
N LYS A 124 3.22 -7.32 16.44
CA LYS A 124 4.56 -6.92 16.84
C LYS A 124 5.40 -6.73 15.59
N LEU A 125 5.49 -5.48 15.17
CA LEU A 125 6.41 -5.10 14.10
C LEU A 125 7.86 -5.32 14.55
N LYS A 126 8.69 -5.70 13.60
CA LYS A 126 10.14 -5.83 13.77
C LYS A 126 10.86 -5.09 12.62
N PRO A 127 10.88 -3.75 12.63
CA PRO A 127 11.52 -2.99 11.56
C PRO A 127 12.98 -3.37 11.34
N GLY A 128 13.69 -3.84 12.38
CA GLY A 128 15.05 -4.36 12.27
C GLY A 128 15.25 -5.43 11.19
N VAL A 129 14.20 -6.20 10.85
CA VAL A 129 14.21 -7.15 9.72
C VAL A 129 14.51 -6.44 8.41
N LEU A 130 13.94 -5.25 8.20
CA LEU A 130 14.20 -4.44 7.00
C LEU A 130 15.67 -4.05 6.91
N LYS A 131 16.27 -3.67 8.05
CA LYS A 131 17.70 -3.35 8.11
C LYS A 131 18.57 -4.55 7.75
N GLU A 132 18.29 -5.72 8.34
CA GLU A 132 19.04 -6.96 8.05
C GLU A 132 18.98 -7.33 6.56
N CYS A 133 17.80 -7.20 5.95
CA CYS A 133 17.59 -7.41 4.52
C CYS A 133 18.39 -6.43 3.66
N GLN A 134 18.32 -5.13 3.98
CA GLN A 134 19.09 -4.09 3.27
C GLN A 134 20.60 -4.31 3.39
N ASP A 135 21.08 -4.58 4.60
CA ASP A 135 22.50 -4.80 4.86
C ASP A 135 23.04 -6.02 4.07
N ALA A 136 22.25 -7.08 3.96
CA ALA A 136 22.64 -8.27 3.19
C ALA A 136 22.77 -7.96 1.69
N VAL A 137 21.80 -7.21 1.13
CA VAL A 137 21.81 -6.85 -0.29
C VAL A 137 22.94 -5.86 -0.61
N VAL A 138 23.14 -4.85 0.23
CA VAL A 138 24.22 -3.87 0.07
C VAL A 138 25.59 -4.56 0.17
N LYS A 139 25.76 -5.49 1.10
CA LYS A 139 26.99 -6.27 1.23
C LYS A 139 27.30 -7.11 -0.01
N ALA A 140 26.27 -7.66 -0.67
CA ALA A 140 26.44 -8.53 -1.82
C ALA A 140 26.59 -7.79 -3.15
N TYR A 141 25.91 -6.65 -3.32
CA TYR A 141 25.74 -5.99 -4.61
C TYR A 141 26.09 -4.48 -4.61
N GLY A 142 26.44 -3.91 -3.46
CA GLY A 142 26.75 -2.48 -3.32
C GLY A 142 25.55 -1.62 -2.92
N GLU A 143 25.82 -0.36 -2.56
CA GLU A 143 24.80 0.59 -2.04
C GLU A 143 23.68 0.88 -3.05
N GLU A 144 23.98 0.88 -4.34
CA GLU A 144 23.03 1.09 -5.43
C GLU A 144 21.99 -0.02 -5.57
N ALA A 145 22.22 -1.17 -4.94
CA ALA A 145 21.28 -2.27 -4.91
C ALA A 145 20.27 -2.18 -3.73
N ARG A 146 20.41 -1.17 -2.89
CA ARG A 146 19.47 -0.90 -1.78
C ARG A 146 18.05 -0.78 -2.30
N PHE A 147 17.10 -1.49 -1.68
CA PHE A 147 15.71 -1.46 -2.09
C PHE A 147 15.00 -0.17 -1.69
N HIS A 148 14.07 0.23 -2.52
CA HIS A 148 12.97 1.10 -2.15
C HIS A 148 11.85 0.25 -1.56
N LEU A 149 11.69 0.30 -0.24
CA LEU A 149 10.77 -0.58 0.47
C LEU A 149 9.36 0.01 0.56
N VAL A 150 8.37 -0.87 0.59
CA VAL A 150 6.96 -0.52 0.84
C VAL A 150 6.49 -1.18 2.13
N PHE A 151 5.79 -0.40 2.95
CA PHE A 151 5.16 -0.86 4.17
C PHE A 151 3.65 -1.04 3.93
N HIS A 152 3.21 -2.29 3.80
CA HIS A 152 1.80 -2.67 3.74
C HIS A 152 1.22 -2.82 5.15
N GLY A 153 -0.11 -2.63 5.30
CA GLY A 153 -0.80 -2.81 6.57
C GLY A 153 -0.33 -1.85 7.66
N GLY A 154 -0.10 -0.59 7.29
CA GLY A 154 0.47 0.42 8.18
C GLY A 154 -0.50 1.03 9.20
N SER A 155 -1.82 0.82 9.07
CA SER A 155 -2.83 1.35 10.00
C SER A 155 -2.61 0.81 11.41
N GLY A 156 -2.65 1.69 12.43
CA GLY A 156 -2.48 1.31 13.83
C GLY A 156 -1.05 1.05 14.29
N SER A 157 -0.04 1.25 13.43
CA SER A 157 1.37 1.14 13.80
C SER A 157 1.81 2.26 14.73
N ALA A 158 2.72 1.97 15.66
CA ALA A 158 3.30 3.00 16.52
C ALA A 158 4.21 3.94 15.72
N LEU A 159 4.21 5.24 16.06
CA LEU A 159 5.01 6.24 15.36
C LEU A 159 6.52 5.91 15.37
N SER A 160 7.02 5.35 16.46
CA SER A 160 8.41 4.90 16.55
C SER A 160 8.76 3.79 15.56
N GLU A 161 7.83 2.84 15.36
CA GLU A 161 8.01 1.74 14.40
C GLU A 161 7.95 2.25 12.95
N ILE A 162 7.06 3.23 12.67
CA ILE A 162 7.00 3.91 11.37
C ILE A 162 8.33 4.61 11.09
N HIS A 163 8.84 5.40 12.05
CA HIS A 163 10.10 6.14 11.89
C HIS A 163 11.28 5.20 11.70
N GLU A 164 11.35 4.10 12.46
CA GLU A 164 12.40 3.10 12.30
C GLU A 164 12.36 2.44 10.90
N ALA A 165 11.16 2.11 10.40
CA ALA A 165 10.98 1.57 9.06
C ALA A 165 11.42 2.57 7.96
N LEU A 166 11.11 3.87 8.12
CA LEU A 166 11.59 4.92 7.21
C LEU A 166 13.11 4.99 7.20
N ASP A 167 13.75 4.91 8.37
CA ASP A 167 15.21 4.95 8.48
C ASP A 167 15.88 3.74 7.79
N TYR A 168 15.15 2.64 7.60
CA TYR A 168 15.62 1.45 6.90
C TYR A 168 15.21 1.37 5.42
N GLY A 169 14.65 2.46 4.87
CA GLY A 169 14.44 2.59 3.43
C GLY A 169 13.00 2.40 2.96
N VAL A 170 12.03 2.46 3.85
CA VAL A 170 10.62 2.56 3.44
C VAL A 170 10.37 3.92 2.81
N VAL A 171 9.89 3.91 1.56
CA VAL A 171 9.58 5.11 0.77
C VAL A 171 8.08 5.27 0.50
N LYS A 172 7.30 4.24 0.77
CA LYS A 172 5.85 4.20 0.58
C LYS A 172 5.21 3.41 1.73
N MET A 173 4.11 3.89 2.27
CA MET A 173 3.31 3.20 3.27
C MET A 173 1.84 3.19 2.86
N ASN A 174 1.21 2.01 2.92
CA ASN A 174 -0.22 1.87 2.63
C ASN A 174 -1.02 2.02 3.93
N VAL A 175 -1.91 3.01 3.96
CA VAL A 175 -2.79 3.31 5.10
C VAL A 175 -4.21 3.37 4.58
N ASP A 176 -5.00 2.31 4.76
CA ASP A 176 -6.38 2.20 4.30
C ASP A 176 -7.37 2.25 5.46
N THR A 177 -7.30 1.30 6.39
CA THR A 177 -8.26 1.11 7.48
C THR A 177 -8.52 2.39 8.29
N ASP A 178 -7.47 3.14 8.63
CA ASP A 178 -7.59 4.41 9.36
C ASP A 178 -8.31 5.49 8.55
N MET A 179 -8.10 5.51 7.22
CA MET A 179 -8.77 6.47 6.33
C MET A 179 -10.25 6.14 6.20
N GLN A 180 -10.58 4.86 6.00
CA GLN A 180 -11.97 4.39 5.99
C GLN A 180 -12.67 4.72 7.30
N TYR A 181 -12.01 4.45 8.43
CA TYR A 181 -12.58 4.74 9.75
C TYR A 181 -12.82 6.23 9.97
N ALA A 182 -11.86 7.09 9.62
CA ALA A 182 -12.01 8.55 9.75
C ALA A 182 -13.22 9.07 8.98
N PHE A 183 -13.39 8.60 7.75
CA PHE A 183 -14.54 8.94 6.90
C PHE A 183 -15.85 8.44 7.51
N THR A 184 -15.93 7.13 7.76
CA THR A 184 -17.15 6.46 8.22
C THR A 184 -17.58 6.95 9.59
N ARG A 185 -16.65 7.22 10.52
CA ARG A 185 -16.96 7.75 11.84
C ARG A 185 -17.67 9.12 11.77
N ALA A 186 -17.25 9.99 10.87
CA ALA A 186 -17.88 11.31 10.69
C ALA A 186 -19.31 11.16 10.15
N VAL A 187 -19.53 10.27 9.18
CA VAL A 187 -20.86 9.94 8.67
C VAL A 187 -21.76 9.38 9.77
N ALA A 188 -21.30 8.35 10.47
CA ALA A 188 -22.05 7.72 11.55
C ALA A 188 -22.38 8.69 12.67
N GLY A 189 -21.42 9.52 13.09
CA GLY A 189 -21.63 10.55 14.11
C GLY A 189 -22.69 11.57 13.70
N HIS A 190 -22.73 11.97 12.43
CA HIS A 190 -23.78 12.85 11.91
C HIS A 190 -25.15 12.16 11.95
N MET A 191 -25.24 10.90 11.50
CA MET A 191 -26.50 10.16 11.48
C MET A 191 -27.07 9.94 12.88
N PHE A 192 -26.25 9.51 13.83
CA PHE A 192 -26.69 9.29 15.20
C PHE A 192 -27.11 10.57 15.91
N LYS A 193 -26.39 11.67 15.70
CA LYS A 193 -26.74 12.97 16.28
C LYS A 193 -28.04 13.54 15.72
N ASN A 194 -28.40 13.22 14.49
CA ASN A 194 -29.54 13.77 13.77
C ASN A 194 -30.58 12.69 13.41
N TYR A 195 -30.70 11.66 14.24
CA TYR A 195 -31.51 10.47 13.96
C TYR A 195 -32.93 10.84 13.47
N ASP A 196 -33.68 11.67 14.24
CA ASP A 196 -35.05 12.06 13.90
C ASP A 196 -35.12 12.94 12.64
N GLY A 197 -34.10 13.70 12.37
CA GLY A 197 -34.02 14.55 11.16
C GLY A 197 -33.65 13.77 9.90
N VAL A 198 -32.90 12.66 10.05
CA VAL A 198 -32.47 11.81 8.94
C VAL A 198 -33.54 10.80 8.56
N LEU A 199 -34.20 10.19 9.55
CA LEU A 199 -35.25 9.21 9.35
C LEU A 199 -36.62 9.89 9.28
N LYS A 200 -37.46 9.42 8.35
CA LYS A 200 -38.87 9.74 8.31
C LYS A 200 -39.62 8.65 9.09
N VAL A 201 -40.33 9.07 10.14
CA VAL A 201 -41.18 8.19 10.93
C VAL A 201 -42.63 8.53 10.61
N ASP A 202 -43.42 7.56 10.25
CA ASP A 202 -44.88 7.60 10.06
C ASP A 202 -45.51 8.97 9.69
N GLY A 203 -45.34 9.36 8.43
CA GLY A 203 -45.95 10.58 7.89
C GLY A 203 -45.17 11.88 8.17
N GLU A 204 -44.10 11.83 8.93
CA GLU A 204 -43.25 12.99 9.16
C GLU A 204 -42.26 13.25 8.02
N VAL A 205 -41.89 14.50 7.87
CA VAL A 205 -40.92 14.96 6.88
C VAL A 205 -39.60 15.18 7.56
N GLY A 206 -38.61 14.37 7.29
CA GLY A 206 -37.28 14.56 7.81
C GLY A 206 -36.66 15.93 7.46
N ASN A 207 -35.65 16.34 8.18
CA ASN A 207 -34.99 17.62 7.96
C ASN A 207 -33.97 17.52 6.79
N LYS A 208 -34.33 18.12 5.64
CA LYS A 208 -33.47 18.09 4.44
C LYS A 208 -32.05 18.60 4.71
N LYS A 209 -31.86 19.57 5.60
CA LYS A 209 -30.55 20.12 5.91
C LYS A 209 -29.60 19.08 6.54
N VAL A 210 -30.14 18.06 7.19
CA VAL A 210 -29.33 17.02 7.84
C VAL A 210 -29.26 15.70 7.06
N TYR A 211 -30.28 15.35 6.26
CA TYR A 211 -30.22 14.13 5.45
C TYR A 211 -29.63 14.35 4.03
N ASP A 212 -29.41 15.60 3.62
CA ASP A 212 -28.73 15.90 2.35
C ASP A 212 -27.29 15.36 2.40
N PRO A 213 -26.88 14.47 1.47
CA PRO A 213 -25.54 13.90 1.46
C PRO A 213 -24.41 14.92 1.54
N ARG A 214 -24.59 16.10 0.95
CA ARG A 214 -23.59 17.17 0.99
C ARG A 214 -23.26 17.63 2.41
N SER A 215 -24.21 17.54 3.35
CA SER A 215 -23.98 17.96 4.74
C SER A 215 -23.06 17.01 5.50
N TYR A 216 -23.26 15.69 5.40
CA TYR A 216 -22.45 14.71 6.12
C TYR A 216 -21.21 14.28 5.34
N LEU A 217 -21.24 14.31 4.00
CA LEU A 217 -20.05 14.01 3.20
C LEU A 217 -18.99 15.11 3.36
N ALA A 218 -19.37 16.39 3.48
CA ALA A 218 -18.41 17.46 3.77
C ALA A 218 -17.68 17.23 5.12
N LEU A 219 -18.39 16.73 6.14
CA LEU A 219 -17.77 16.35 7.43
C LEU A 219 -16.83 15.16 7.30
N ALA A 220 -17.22 14.16 6.50
CA ALA A 220 -16.42 12.99 6.26
C ALA A 220 -15.15 13.32 5.45
N GLU A 221 -15.27 14.16 4.44
CA GLU A 221 -14.14 14.67 3.65
C GLU A 221 -13.13 15.42 4.54
N ALA A 222 -13.61 16.32 5.40
CA ALA A 222 -12.75 17.05 6.33
C ALA A 222 -12.03 16.11 7.30
N ALA A 223 -12.74 15.14 7.88
CA ALA A 223 -12.15 14.17 8.80
C ALA A 223 -11.09 13.27 8.11
N MET A 224 -11.36 12.83 6.89
CA MET A 224 -10.40 12.08 6.09
C MET A 224 -9.17 12.92 5.73
N ALA A 225 -9.38 14.17 5.31
CA ALA A 225 -8.30 15.11 4.99
C ALA A 225 -7.37 15.33 6.20
N ASP A 226 -7.93 15.48 7.39
CA ASP A 226 -7.13 15.66 8.62
C ASP A 226 -6.33 14.37 8.95
N ARG A 227 -6.91 13.19 8.75
CA ARG A 227 -6.17 11.92 8.93
C ARG A 227 -5.05 11.76 7.89
N VAL A 228 -5.28 12.17 6.64
CA VAL A 228 -4.23 12.19 5.60
C VAL A 228 -3.09 13.13 5.99
N LYS A 229 -3.40 14.35 6.45
CA LYS A 229 -2.37 15.30 6.93
C LYS A 229 -1.53 14.69 8.06
N GLN A 230 -2.18 13.98 8.99
CA GLN A 230 -1.49 13.29 10.06
C GLN A 230 -0.55 12.22 9.51
N ALA A 231 -1.03 11.37 8.58
CA ALA A 231 -0.18 10.35 7.96
C ALA A 231 1.02 10.95 7.22
N VAL A 232 0.83 12.07 6.51
CA VAL A 232 1.94 12.79 5.85
C VAL A 232 2.97 13.27 6.86
N SER A 233 2.54 13.78 8.01
CA SER A 233 3.43 14.19 9.09
C SER A 233 4.17 13.01 9.72
N ASP A 234 3.46 11.91 9.99
CA ASP A 234 4.00 10.68 10.55
C ASP A 234 5.10 10.08 9.63
N LEU A 235 4.92 10.24 8.33
CA LEU A 235 5.86 9.79 7.28
C LEU A 235 6.96 10.82 6.97
N ARG A 236 7.12 11.88 7.77
CA ARG A 236 8.10 12.96 7.54
C ARG A 236 7.95 13.65 6.18
N GLY A 237 6.76 13.57 5.56
CA GLY A 237 6.48 14.15 4.25
C GLY A 237 6.02 15.62 4.31
N ALA A 238 5.71 16.14 5.49
CA ALA A 238 5.26 17.52 5.64
C ALA A 238 6.38 18.51 5.24
N GLY A 239 6.02 19.46 4.36
CA GLY A 239 6.97 20.47 3.85
C GLY A 239 7.94 19.94 2.78
N THR A 240 7.81 18.69 2.35
CA THR A 240 8.60 18.15 1.25
C THR A 240 7.85 18.31 -0.08
N THR A 241 8.55 18.67 -1.14
CA THR A 241 8.02 18.72 -2.50
C THR A 241 9.15 18.51 -3.50
N MET A 242 8.84 17.87 -4.62
CA MET A 242 9.75 17.78 -5.76
C MET A 242 9.55 18.95 -6.74
N PHE A 243 8.61 19.83 -6.48
CA PHE A 243 8.39 21.04 -7.26
C PHE A 243 9.06 22.22 -6.55
N SER A 244 9.82 23.02 -7.29
CA SER A 244 10.32 24.31 -6.78
C SER A 244 9.13 25.22 -6.51
N SER A 245 9.04 25.78 -5.31
CA SER A 245 8.08 26.84 -4.94
C SER A 245 8.44 28.12 -5.68
#